data_a28923baee917bc2cc5786e68501ac7d
#
_entry.id   a28923baee917bc2cc5786e68501ac7d
#
_cell.length_a   1.000
_cell.length_b   1.000
_cell.length_c   1.000
_cell.angle_alpha   90.00
_cell.angle_beta   90.00
_cell.angle_gamma   90.00
#
_symmetry.space_group_name_H-M   'P 1'
#
loop_
_entity.id
_entity.type
_entity.pdbx_description
1 polymer ?
#
loop_
_entity_poly.entity_id
_entity_poly.type
_entity_poly.pdbx_seq_one_letter_code
_entity_poly.pdbx_strand_id
1 'polypeptide(L)'
;KAMLERGHAEVLVPMIEAALADAQLDYQDLDLLAVTIGPGAFTGIRIGLATARSLALASNLPLIGITNFDALAAAIPLSERQVSGNQARNILVVLETKRADFYACLYDANLVMLSTPQAVDEAGLLALAGEGPLVLAGDVAERVMPLLQSGDAEIVLASSGPHVEPAIAAELAWAKFRS
;
A
#
# COMPACT_ATOMS: atom_id res chain seq x y z
N LYS A 1 1.18 -10.56 -11.25
CA LYS A 1 0.31 -10.44 -10.05
C LYS A 1 -0.75 -11.54 -10.08
N ALA A 2 -0.83 -12.38 -9.04
CA ALA A 2 -1.86 -13.38 -8.89
C ALA A 2 -2.69 -13.10 -7.62
N MET A 3 -4.00 -13.16 -7.75
CA MET A 3 -4.93 -13.08 -6.63
C MET A 3 -5.30 -14.50 -6.24
N LEU A 4 -4.96 -14.91 -5.01
CA LEU A 4 -5.17 -16.26 -4.49
C LEU A 4 -6.06 -16.19 -3.26
N GLU A 5 -7.09 -17.02 -3.23
CA GLU A 5 -7.96 -17.14 -2.04
C GLU A 5 -7.36 -18.05 -0.96
N ARG A 6 -6.57 -19.05 -1.36
CA ARG A 6 -5.90 -20.03 -0.48
C ARG A 6 -4.55 -20.47 -1.08
N GLY A 7 -3.70 -21.13 -0.28
CA GLY A 7 -2.45 -21.72 -0.78
C GLY A 7 -1.28 -20.73 -0.96
N HIS A 8 -1.37 -19.54 -0.37
CA HIS A 8 -0.34 -18.50 -0.52
C HIS A 8 1.10 -18.98 -0.20
N ALA A 9 1.25 -19.84 0.80
CA ALA A 9 2.57 -20.33 1.21
C ALA A 9 3.20 -21.25 0.16
N GLU A 10 2.38 -22.06 -0.51
CA GLU A 10 2.84 -23.09 -1.45
C GLU A 10 3.26 -22.50 -2.80
N VAL A 11 2.66 -21.36 -3.19
CA VAL A 11 2.86 -20.76 -4.51
C VAL A 11 3.80 -19.55 -4.49
N LEU A 12 4.10 -18.97 -3.32
CA LEU A 12 4.87 -17.72 -3.25
C LEU A 12 6.30 -17.88 -3.78
N VAL A 13 7.02 -18.91 -3.33
CA VAL A 13 8.40 -19.18 -3.80
C VAL A 13 8.41 -19.52 -5.29
N PRO A 14 7.59 -20.45 -5.79
CA PRO A 14 7.48 -20.68 -7.23
C PRO A 14 7.17 -19.43 -8.07
N MET A 15 6.35 -18.51 -7.55
CA MET A 15 6.06 -17.24 -8.23
C MET A 15 7.28 -16.31 -8.27
N ILE A 16 8.09 -16.28 -7.21
CA ILE A 16 9.33 -15.50 -7.16
C ILE A 16 10.33 -16.06 -8.18
N GLU A 17 10.52 -17.38 -8.19
CA GLU A 17 11.41 -18.07 -9.12
C GLU A 17 10.97 -17.83 -10.58
N ALA A 18 9.68 -17.92 -10.87
CA ALA A 18 9.15 -17.63 -12.20
C ALA A 18 9.41 -16.16 -12.60
N ALA A 19 9.23 -15.21 -11.69
CA ALA A 19 9.49 -13.80 -11.96
C ALA A 19 10.97 -13.51 -12.24
N LEU A 20 11.88 -14.15 -11.52
CA LEU A 20 13.32 -14.06 -11.77
C LEU A 20 13.68 -14.67 -13.15
N ALA A 21 13.13 -15.84 -13.44
CA ALA A 21 13.36 -16.51 -14.73
C ALA A 21 12.84 -15.67 -15.91
N ASP A 22 11.65 -15.07 -15.81
CA ASP A 22 11.07 -14.19 -16.80
C ASP A 22 11.94 -12.93 -17.03
N ALA A 23 12.55 -12.42 -15.95
CA ALA A 23 13.48 -11.30 -16.02
C ALA A 23 14.90 -11.70 -16.47
N GLN A 24 15.19 -13.00 -16.60
CA GLN A 24 16.53 -13.54 -16.87
C GLN A 24 17.55 -13.15 -15.80
N LEU A 25 17.12 -13.10 -14.53
CA LEU A 25 17.92 -12.76 -13.36
C LEU A 25 17.99 -13.96 -12.40
N ASP A 26 19.05 -13.96 -11.57
CA ASP A 26 19.20 -14.85 -10.43
C ASP A 26 19.23 -14.04 -9.12
N TYR A 27 19.13 -14.71 -7.97
CA TYR A 27 19.23 -14.06 -6.66
C TYR A 27 20.53 -13.25 -6.46
N GLN A 28 21.62 -13.66 -7.14
CA GLN A 28 22.91 -12.97 -7.10
C GLN A 28 22.93 -11.63 -7.86
N ASP A 29 21.95 -11.41 -8.73
CA ASP A 29 21.81 -10.20 -9.52
C ASP A 29 20.98 -9.13 -8.79
N LEU A 30 20.45 -9.46 -7.60
CA LEU A 30 19.62 -8.57 -6.81
C LEU A 30 20.45 -7.77 -5.81
N ASP A 31 20.14 -6.50 -5.66
CA ASP A 31 20.76 -5.61 -4.66
C ASP A 31 20.01 -5.61 -3.32
N LEU A 32 18.68 -5.84 -3.32
CA LEU A 32 17.84 -5.88 -2.14
C LEU A 32 16.55 -6.66 -2.36
N LEU A 33 15.90 -7.02 -1.27
CA LEU A 33 14.53 -7.55 -1.26
C LEU A 33 13.58 -6.53 -0.61
N ALA A 34 12.41 -6.36 -1.19
CA ALA A 34 11.32 -5.56 -0.63
C ALA A 34 10.18 -6.46 -0.18
N VAL A 35 9.56 -6.15 0.96
CA VAL A 35 8.38 -6.85 1.45
C VAL A 35 7.38 -5.88 2.05
N THR A 36 6.09 -6.10 1.80
CA THR A 36 5.05 -5.33 2.48
C THR A 36 4.87 -5.83 3.92
N ILE A 37 4.81 -4.88 4.86
CA ILE A 37 4.71 -5.17 6.30
C ILE A 37 3.31 -4.93 6.87
N GLY A 38 2.33 -4.67 6.00
CA GLY A 38 0.94 -4.41 6.38
C GLY A 38 0.60 -2.91 6.46
N PRO A 39 -0.59 -2.61 7.01
CA PRO A 39 -1.60 -3.52 7.54
C PRO A 39 -2.30 -4.34 6.46
N GLY A 40 -2.92 -5.46 6.84
CA GLY A 40 -3.64 -6.35 5.93
C GLY A 40 -3.89 -7.73 6.54
N ALA A 41 -4.21 -8.71 5.71
CA ALA A 41 -4.51 -10.07 6.14
C ALA A 41 -3.34 -10.69 6.94
N PHE A 42 -3.58 -10.96 8.21
CA PHE A 42 -2.59 -11.41 9.20
C PHE A 42 -1.75 -12.62 8.74
N THR A 43 -2.41 -13.62 8.17
CA THR A 43 -1.73 -14.82 7.66
C THR A 43 -0.85 -14.48 6.46
N GLY A 44 -1.35 -13.69 5.51
CA GLY A 44 -0.61 -13.29 4.31
C GLY A 44 0.66 -12.50 4.65
N ILE A 45 0.54 -11.53 5.55
CA ILE A 45 1.70 -10.73 6.01
C ILE A 45 2.77 -11.63 6.63
N ARG A 46 2.39 -12.58 7.48
CA ARG A 46 3.34 -13.50 8.12
C ARG A 46 4.04 -14.43 7.14
N ILE A 47 3.30 -14.96 6.16
CA ILE A 47 3.87 -15.80 5.10
C ILE A 47 4.87 -14.96 4.29
N GLY A 48 4.47 -13.77 3.83
CA GLY A 48 5.34 -12.88 3.07
C GLY A 48 6.61 -12.50 3.82
N LEU A 49 6.49 -12.09 5.09
CA LEU A 49 7.62 -11.73 5.95
C LEU A 49 8.55 -12.91 6.23
N ALA A 50 8.01 -14.10 6.51
CA ALA A 50 8.83 -15.30 6.76
C ALA A 50 9.61 -15.68 5.51
N THR A 51 8.96 -15.72 4.35
CA THR A 51 9.60 -16.02 3.06
C THR A 51 10.67 -14.99 2.73
N ALA A 52 10.36 -13.69 2.81
CA ALA A 52 11.30 -12.63 2.50
C ALA A 52 12.54 -12.66 3.42
N ARG A 53 12.35 -12.90 4.73
CA ARG A 53 13.46 -13.06 5.68
C ARG A 53 14.33 -14.28 5.38
N SER A 54 13.72 -15.41 5.03
CA SER A 54 14.45 -16.61 4.67
C SER A 54 15.29 -16.42 3.41
N LEU A 55 14.71 -15.79 2.38
CA LEU A 55 15.40 -15.46 1.13
C LEU A 55 16.54 -14.47 1.38
N ALA A 56 16.29 -13.40 2.13
CA ALA A 56 17.30 -12.39 2.46
C ALA A 56 18.50 -13.01 3.19
N LEU A 57 18.23 -13.90 4.15
CA LEU A 57 19.29 -14.62 4.88
C LEU A 57 20.06 -15.57 3.96
N ALA A 58 19.37 -16.34 3.12
CA ALA A 58 19.99 -17.31 2.22
C ALA A 58 20.86 -16.65 1.14
N SER A 59 20.43 -15.49 0.62
CA SER A 59 21.11 -14.74 -0.45
C SER A 59 22.03 -13.63 0.07
N ASN A 60 22.10 -13.43 1.39
CA ASN A 60 22.85 -12.34 2.04
C ASN A 60 22.47 -10.96 1.50
N LEU A 61 21.17 -10.74 1.23
CA LEU A 61 20.63 -9.49 0.70
C LEU A 61 19.99 -8.64 1.81
N PRO A 62 20.07 -7.31 1.73
CA PRO A 62 19.28 -6.43 2.59
C PRO A 62 17.78 -6.63 2.34
N LEU A 63 16.97 -6.49 3.41
CA LEU A 63 15.52 -6.62 3.34
C LEU A 63 14.87 -5.32 3.84
N ILE A 64 14.07 -4.70 3.00
CA ILE A 64 13.38 -3.44 3.29
C ILE A 64 11.87 -3.68 3.41
N GLY A 65 11.32 -3.25 4.54
CA GLY A 65 9.87 -3.27 4.79
C GLY A 65 9.18 -1.99 4.32
N ILE A 66 8.09 -2.13 3.56
CA ILE A 66 7.24 -1.03 3.08
C ILE A 66 5.82 -1.24 3.61
N THR A 67 5.19 -0.19 4.14
CA THR A 67 3.79 -0.31 4.56
C THR A 67 2.86 -0.38 3.36
N ASN A 68 1.72 -1.04 3.52
CA ASN A 68 0.70 -1.04 2.48
C ASN A 68 0.13 0.37 2.26
N PHE A 69 0.14 1.20 3.30
CA PHE A 69 -0.27 2.59 3.21
C PHE A 69 0.65 3.39 2.28
N ASP A 70 1.97 3.34 2.52
CA ASP A 70 2.96 4.05 1.70
C ASP A 70 2.88 3.61 0.24
N ALA A 71 2.78 2.29 0.01
CA ALA A 71 2.73 1.74 -1.34
C ALA A 71 1.45 2.16 -2.10
N LEU A 72 0.29 2.17 -1.43
CA LEU A 72 -0.97 2.60 -2.04
C LEU A 72 -1.00 4.10 -2.28
N ALA A 73 -0.51 4.91 -1.34
CA ALA A 73 -0.42 6.36 -1.53
C ALA A 73 0.53 6.72 -2.69
N ALA A 74 1.69 6.07 -2.77
CA ALA A 74 2.67 6.30 -3.83
C ALA A 74 2.19 5.87 -5.22
N ALA A 75 1.29 4.88 -5.29
CA ALA A 75 0.71 4.41 -6.55
C ALA A 75 -0.24 5.43 -7.21
N ILE A 76 -0.72 6.44 -6.46
CA ILE A 76 -1.65 7.45 -6.97
C ILE A 76 -0.90 8.43 -7.89
N PRO A 77 -1.34 8.62 -9.15
CA PRO A 77 -0.72 9.56 -10.07
C PRO A 77 -0.71 10.99 -9.53
N LEU A 78 0.32 11.76 -9.84
CA LEU A 78 0.43 13.16 -9.42
C LEU A 78 -0.76 14.01 -9.92
N SER A 79 -1.27 13.71 -11.10
CA SER A 79 -2.44 14.37 -11.69
C SER A 79 -3.72 14.21 -10.85
N GLU A 80 -3.85 13.14 -10.10
CA GLU A 80 -5.00 12.93 -9.20
C GLU A 80 -4.83 13.63 -7.85
N ARG A 81 -3.59 13.83 -7.44
CA ARG A 81 -3.23 14.52 -6.19
C ARG A 81 -3.29 16.05 -6.31
N GLN A 82 -3.37 16.57 -7.53
CA GLN A 82 -3.47 17.99 -7.83
C GLN A 82 -4.88 18.35 -8.30
N VAL A 83 -5.37 19.51 -7.87
CA VAL A 83 -6.62 20.11 -8.34
C VAL A 83 -6.30 21.35 -9.18
N SER A 84 -7.14 21.69 -10.11
CA SER A 84 -7.02 22.96 -10.86
C SER A 84 -6.99 24.16 -9.89
N GLY A 85 -6.08 25.13 -10.10
CA GLY A 85 -6.03 26.35 -9.29
C GLY A 85 -5.11 26.27 -8.08
N ASN A 86 -4.07 25.45 -8.11
CA ASN A 86 -3.06 25.33 -7.05
C ASN A 86 -3.56 24.71 -5.73
N GLN A 87 -4.68 24.03 -5.75
CA GLN A 87 -5.13 23.18 -4.64
C GLN A 87 -4.61 21.77 -4.80
N ALA A 88 -4.25 21.15 -3.69
CA ALA A 88 -3.81 19.77 -3.64
C ALA A 88 -4.84 18.92 -2.88
N ARG A 89 -5.05 17.68 -3.35
CA ARG A 89 -5.84 16.69 -2.61
C ARG A 89 -4.97 15.97 -1.61
N ASN A 90 -5.43 15.87 -0.39
CA ASN A 90 -4.87 14.90 0.55
C ASN A 90 -5.23 13.48 0.09
N ILE A 91 -4.49 12.51 0.57
CA ILE A 91 -4.69 11.09 0.26
C ILE A 91 -5.11 10.38 1.53
N LEU A 92 -6.31 9.81 1.55
CA LEU A 92 -6.74 8.92 2.63
C LEU A 92 -6.68 7.48 2.14
N VAL A 93 -5.76 6.71 2.71
CA VAL A 93 -5.67 5.27 2.46
C VAL A 93 -6.45 4.53 3.52
N VAL A 94 -7.41 3.70 3.09
CA VAL A 94 -8.29 2.91 3.96
C VAL A 94 -8.24 1.43 3.61
N LEU A 95 -8.03 0.59 4.64
CA LEU A 95 -7.86 -0.84 4.47
C LEU A 95 -8.75 -1.63 5.41
N GLU A 96 -9.12 -2.83 4.97
CA GLU A 96 -9.98 -3.76 5.69
C GLU A 96 -9.31 -4.31 6.96
N THR A 97 -10.00 -4.24 8.10
CA THR A 97 -9.61 -4.90 9.35
C THR A 97 -10.29 -6.24 9.57
N LYS A 98 -11.38 -6.50 8.82
CA LYS A 98 -12.34 -7.60 9.04
C LYS A 98 -13.11 -7.48 10.36
N ARG A 99 -13.27 -6.24 10.84
CA ARG A 99 -14.04 -5.85 12.03
C ARG A 99 -15.00 -4.73 11.65
N ALA A 100 -15.50 -3.99 12.65
CA ALA A 100 -16.33 -2.80 12.46
C ALA A 100 -15.51 -1.52 12.21
N ASP A 101 -14.19 -1.59 12.34
CA ASP A 101 -13.24 -0.51 12.15
C ASP A 101 -12.48 -0.63 10.81
N PHE A 102 -11.71 0.40 10.47
CA PHE A 102 -10.87 0.49 9.27
C PHE A 102 -9.45 0.83 9.69
N TYR A 103 -8.46 0.25 9.01
CA TYR A 103 -7.12 0.82 9.06
C TYR A 103 -7.07 2.04 8.17
N ALA A 104 -6.62 3.18 8.71
CA ALA A 104 -6.56 4.43 7.97
C ALA A 104 -5.24 5.18 8.20
N CYS A 105 -4.79 5.88 7.17
CA CYS A 105 -3.65 6.78 7.20
C CYS A 105 -3.86 7.92 6.20
N LEU A 106 -3.61 9.15 6.62
CA LEU A 106 -3.73 10.36 5.82
C LEU A 106 -2.35 10.87 5.39
N TYR A 107 -2.23 11.25 4.13
CA TYR A 107 -1.04 11.87 3.55
C TYR A 107 -1.42 13.19 2.86
N ASP A 108 -0.44 14.08 2.70
CA ASP A 108 -0.58 15.20 1.78
C ASP A 108 -0.31 14.78 0.32
N ALA A 109 -0.49 15.70 -0.61
CA ALA A 109 -0.25 15.46 -2.05
C ALA A 109 1.22 15.14 -2.39
N ASN A 110 2.16 15.44 -1.50
CA ASN A 110 3.59 15.14 -1.65
C ASN A 110 4.00 13.83 -0.96
N LEU A 111 3.03 13.03 -0.51
CA LEU A 111 3.23 11.78 0.21
C LEU A 111 3.85 11.94 1.60
N VAL A 112 3.74 13.13 2.20
CA VAL A 112 4.09 13.33 3.60
C VAL A 112 2.94 12.84 4.47
N MET A 113 3.25 11.95 5.42
CA MET A 113 2.27 11.39 6.34
C MET A 113 1.74 12.49 7.29
N LEU A 114 0.43 12.75 7.25
CA LEU A 114 -0.27 13.74 8.10
C LEU A 114 -0.88 13.10 9.36
N SER A 115 -1.16 11.80 9.33
CA SER A 115 -1.63 11.06 10.51
C SER A 115 -0.83 9.78 10.70
N THR A 116 -0.64 9.35 11.94
CA THR A 116 -0.10 8.01 12.19
C THR A 116 -1.08 6.93 11.71
N PRO A 117 -0.59 5.80 11.17
CA PRO A 117 -1.43 4.65 10.86
C PRO A 117 -2.23 4.19 12.08
N GLN A 118 -3.54 4.05 11.96
CA GLN A 118 -4.41 3.70 13.08
C GLN A 118 -5.64 2.91 12.62
N ALA A 119 -6.28 2.22 13.57
CA ALA A 119 -7.60 1.64 13.37
C ALA A 119 -8.65 2.61 13.89
N VAL A 120 -9.64 2.96 13.06
CA VAL A 120 -10.69 3.94 13.37
C VAL A 120 -12.06 3.40 12.99
N ASP A 121 -13.07 3.81 13.73
CA ASP A 121 -14.47 3.63 13.35
C ASP A 121 -14.90 4.69 12.31
N GLU A 122 -16.18 4.69 11.93
CA GLU A 122 -16.73 5.65 10.96
C GLU A 122 -16.54 7.10 11.40
N ALA A 123 -16.72 7.40 12.68
CA ALA A 123 -16.56 8.75 13.22
C ALA A 123 -15.09 9.21 13.15
N GLY A 124 -14.16 8.32 13.50
CA GLY A 124 -12.73 8.57 13.37
C GLY A 124 -12.29 8.71 11.93
N LEU A 125 -12.90 7.98 10.99
CA LEU A 125 -12.63 8.10 9.56
C LEU A 125 -13.07 9.46 9.01
N LEU A 126 -14.26 9.93 9.39
CA LEU A 126 -14.77 11.27 9.05
C LEU A 126 -13.85 12.37 9.60
N ALA A 127 -13.41 12.22 10.85
CA ALA A 127 -12.49 13.18 11.47
C ALA A 127 -11.12 13.24 10.75
N LEU A 128 -10.61 12.09 10.28
CA LEU A 128 -9.37 12.03 9.50
C LEU A 128 -9.51 12.64 8.10
N ALA A 129 -10.64 12.39 7.43
CA ALA A 129 -10.90 12.91 6.08
C ALA A 129 -10.91 14.45 6.04
N GLY A 130 -11.43 15.08 7.10
CA GLY A 130 -11.56 16.54 7.17
C GLY A 130 -12.52 17.10 6.11
N GLU A 131 -12.39 18.41 5.81
CA GLU A 131 -13.29 19.14 4.89
C GLU A 131 -12.64 19.45 3.53
N GLY A 132 -11.38 19.08 3.32
CA GLY A 132 -10.62 19.39 2.11
C GLY A 132 -10.81 18.37 0.98
N PRO A 133 -10.36 18.70 -0.24
CA PRO A 133 -10.38 17.78 -1.36
C PRO A 133 -9.51 16.54 -1.08
N LEU A 134 -10.00 15.35 -1.48
CA LEU A 134 -9.46 14.08 -1.06
C LEU A 134 -9.36 13.08 -2.22
N VAL A 135 -8.25 12.34 -2.27
CA VAL A 135 -8.16 11.08 -3.03
C VAL A 135 -8.29 9.92 -2.04
N LEU A 136 -9.22 9.02 -2.31
CA LEU A 136 -9.50 7.86 -1.48
C LEU A 136 -8.93 6.60 -2.13
N ALA A 137 -8.08 5.86 -1.42
CA ALA A 137 -7.41 4.65 -1.92
C ALA A 137 -7.53 3.50 -0.92
N GLY A 138 -7.33 2.27 -1.39
CA GLY A 138 -7.33 1.05 -0.59
C GLY A 138 -8.49 0.12 -0.89
N ASP A 139 -8.48 -1.06 -0.28
CA ASP A 139 -9.39 -2.16 -0.62
C ASP A 139 -10.84 -1.96 -0.14
N VAL A 140 -11.08 -0.98 0.73
CA VAL A 140 -12.43 -0.58 1.18
C VAL A 140 -12.82 0.83 0.74
N ALA A 141 -12.04 1.48 -0.12
CA ALA A 141 -12.27 2.85 -0.57
C ALA A 141 -13.69 3.05 -1.14
N GLU A 142 -14.14 2.19 -2.04
CA GLU A 142 -15.48 2.24 -2.60
C GLU A 142 -16.58 2.10 -1.54
N ARG A 143 -16.36 1.25 -0.52
CA ARG A 143 -17.31 1.01 0.57
C ARG A 143 -17.46 2.21 1.48
N VAL A 144 -16.38 2.94 1.77
CA VAL A 144 -16.41 4.09 2.69
C VAL A 144 -16.69 5.42 1.99
N MET A 145 -16.56 5.49 0.68
CA MET A 145 -16.81 6.72 -0.09
C MET A 145 -18.17 7.36 0.21
N PRO A 146 -19.32 6.64 0.25
CA PRO A 146 -20.61 7.24 0.57
C PRO A 146 -20.69 7.87 1.97
N LEU A 147 -19.93 7.34 2.94
CA LEU A 147 -19.87 7.90 4.30
C LEU A 147 -19.19 9.27 4.28
N LEU A 148 -18.14 9.42 3.48
CA LEU A 148 -17.33 10.64 3.38
C LEU A 148 -17.99 11.72 2.50
N GLN A 149 -18.80 11.33 1.53
CA GLN A 149 -19.51 12.25 0.61
C GLN A 149 -20.70 12.99 1.23
N SER A 150 -20.97 12.79 2.53
CA SER A 150 -22.04 13.51 3.23
C SER A 150 -21.76 15.02 3.43
N GLY A 151 -20.55 15.50 3.09
CA GLY A 151 -20.12 16.91 3.12
C GLY A 151 -19.90 17.50 1.73
N ASP A 152 -19.46 18.76 1.69
CA ASP A 152 -19.16 19.50 0.45
C ASP A 152 -17.77 19.20 -0.15
N ALA A 153 -16.99 18.28 0.47
CA ALA A 153 -15.65 17.97 0.03
C ALA A 153 -15.63 17.21 -1.30
N GLU A 154 -14.77 17.62 -2.22
CA GLU A 154 -14.51 16.88 -3.45
C GLU A 154 -13.71 15.62 -3.17
N ILE A 155 -14.35 14.44 -3.28
CA ILE A 155 -13.70 13.14 -3.04
C ILE A 155 -13.68 12.35 -4.35
N VAL A 156 -12.47 11.88 -4.72
CA VAL A 156 -12.26 11.02 -5.88
C VAL A 156 -11.65 9.68 -5.45
N LEU A 157 -12.02 8.61 -6.15
CA LEU A 157 -11.36 7.32 -5.98
C LEU A 157 -10.05 7.30 -6.77
N ALA A 158 -9.01 6.74 -6.16
CA ALA A 158 -7.73 6.53 -6.83
C ALA A 158 -7.86 5.54 -8.01
N SER A 159 -7.31 5.90 -9.16
CA SER A 159 -7.30 5.02 -10.34
C SER A 159 -6.29 3.88 -10.25
N SER A 160 -5.35 3.93 -9.31
CA SER A 160 -4.29 2.93 -9.10
C SER A 160 -4.79 1.56 -8.64
N GLY A 161 -6.09 1.45 -8.35
CA GLY A 161 -6.70 0.21 -7.87
C GLY A 161 -6.53 -0.02 -6.35
N PRO A 162 -7.20 -1.07 -5.82
CA PRO A 162 -7.34 -1.27 -4.39
C PRO A 162 -6.16 -2.03 -3.74
N HIS A 163 -5.20 -2.50 -4.52
CA HIS A 163 -4.14 -3.39 -4.04
C HIS A 163 -2.75 -2.83 -4.33
N VAL A 164 -1.81 -3.16 -3.44
CA VAL A 164 -0.41 -2.79 -3.62
C VAL A 164 0.17 -3.39 -4.91
N GLU A 165 0.78 -2.55 -5.71
CA GLU A 165 1.58 -2.97 -6.86
C GLU A 165 3.01 -3.27 -6.42
N PRO A 166 3.53 -4.49 -6.67
CA PRO A 166 4.88 -4.89 -6.25
C PRO A 166 5.99 -3.95 -6.76
N ALA A 167 5.85 -3.41 -7.96
CA ALA A 167 6.80 -2.46 -8.53
C ALA A 167 6.92 -1.19 -7.70
N ILE A 168 5.80 -0.61 -7.25
CA ILE A 168 5.78 0.58 -6.37
C ILE A 168 6.45 0.27 -5.03
N ALA A 169 6.17 -0.90 -4.44
CA ALA A 169 6.83 -1.31 -3.20
C ALA A 169 8.35 -1.46 -3.38
N ALA A 170 8.81 -1.97 -4.51
CA ALA A 170 10.23 -2.08 -4.86
C ALA A 170 10.89 -0.70 -5.04
N GLU A 171 10.24 0.23 -5.74
CA GLU A 171 10.73 1.60 -5.92
C GLU A 171 10.88 2.34 -4.58
N LEU A 172 9.88 2.23 -3.70
CA LEU A 172 9.94 2.82 -2.35
C LEU A 172 11.06 2.19 -1.51
N ALA A 173 11.22 0.87 -1.59
CA ALA A 173 12.30 0.18 -0.89
C ALA A 173 13.67 0.62 -1.40
N TRP A 174 13.83 0.76 -2.71
CA TRP A 174 15.06 1.26 -3.32
C TRP A 174 15.39 2.68 -2.87
N ALA A 175 14.41 3.59 -2.88
CA ALA A 175 14.59 4.95 -2.39
C ALA A 175 15.02 4.98 -0.92
N LYS A 176 14.39 4.14 -0.08
CA LYS A 176 14.71 4.02 1.34
C LYS A 176 16.08 3.38 1.60
N PHE A 177 16.54 2.47 0.73
CA PHE A 177 17.85 1.83 0.85
C PHE A 177 19.00 2.81 0.54
N ARG A 178 18.76 3.79 -0.30
CA ARG A 178 19.76 4.79 -0.74
C ARG A 178 19.79 6.05 0.12
N SER A 179 18.87 6.25 1.06
CA SER A 179 18.80 7.41 1.96
C SER A 179 19.68 7.22 3.21
#